data_903ac3cb5dccc3a1beed5044a78f3f0e
#
_entry.id   903ac3cb5dccc3a1beed5044a78f3f0e
#
_cell.length_a   1.000
_cell.length_b   1.000
_cell.length_c   1.000
_cell.angle_alpha   90.00
_cell.angle_beta   90.00
_cell.angle_gamma   90.00
#
_symmetry.space_group_name_H-M   'P 1'
#
loop_
_entity.id
_entity.type
_entity.pdbx_description
1 polymer ?
#
loop_
_entity_poly.entity_id
_entity_poly.type
_entity_poly.pdbx_seq_one_letter_code
_entity_poly.pdbx_strand_id
1 'polypeptide(L)'
;MYNTYTIGELAKILGITPETIRYYERKGIIAPIHDEKTNYRYYTTWDLHMIIRARCYLGFGLSIDETSKILQKRTLEEIDDVLDNQEKIIEQNIIYNMNLLKKMRTNRALINSFEEKNLTLRTSPGIFRIDTQKCYTLDLSEQEKEELKQFTQYVPFIFSTALFPKEHIETENKDFYFGIGIEEQFASLFDIKETEYVHYYPPRTCLYMSFSSRSSQILTYEVLEPAFEYMKKNNLELDGDIFTQIVSMWKPEEEYFNWHNIWIPVR
;
A
#
# COMPACT_ATOMS: atom_id res chain seq x y z
N MET A 1 41.18 -28.32 -26.11
CA MET A 1 41.49 -27.86 -24.74
C MET A 1 40.63 -26.66 -24.46
N TYR A 2 39.78 -26.68 -23.45
CA TYR A 2 38.95 -25.51 -23.09
C TYR A 2 39.88 -24.47 -22.46
N ASN A 3 39.68 -23.18 -22.82
CA ASN A 3 40.32 -22.10 -22.09
C ASN A 3 39.82 -22.11 -20.64
N THR A 4 40.75 -22.11 -19.70
CA THR A 4 40.47 -22.06 -18.28
C THR A 4 40.91 -20.72 -17.71
N TYR A 5 40.19 -20.26 -16.72
CA TYR A 5 40.40 -18.98 -16.04
C TYR A 5 40.69 -19.21 -14.57
N THR A 6 41.53 -18.39 -14.00
CA THR A 6 41.67 -18.29 -12.55
C THR A 6 40.44 -17.54 -12.00
N ILE A 7 40.18 -17.66 -10.70
CA ILE A 7 39.05 -16.93 -10.05
C ILE A 7 39.18 -15.42 -10.22
N GLY A 8 40.43 -14.89 -10.22
CA GLY A 8 40.65 -13.45 -10.40
C GLY A 8 40.36 -12.97 -11.83
N GLU A 9 40.74 -13.77 -12.85
CA GLU A 9 40.43 -13.46 -14.24
C GLU A 9 38.91 -13.51 -14.49
N LEU A 10 38.25 -14.58 -14.01
CA LEU A 10 36.80 -14.73 -14.14
C LEU A 10 36.04 -13.59 -13.44
N ALA A 11 36.47 -13.21 -12.23
CA ALA A 11 35.92 -12.09 -11.49
C ALA A 11 36.04 -10.76 -12.25
N LYS A 12 37.24 -10.53 -12.84
CA LYS A 12 37.49 -9.32 -13.65
C LYS A 12 36.64 -9.28 -14.93
N ILE A 13 36.54 -10.42 -15.64
CA ILE A 13 35.72 -10.52 -16.87
C ILE A 13 34.25 -10.23 -16.57
N LEU A 14 33.70 -10.79 -15.47
CA LEU A 14 32.29 -10.67 -15.10
C LEU A 14 31.94 -9.40 -14.30
N GLY A 15 32.95 -8.62 -13.87
CA GLY A 15 32.77 -7.45 -13.03
C GLY A 15 32.16 -7.79 -11.66
N ILE A 16 32.55 -8.93 -11.07
CA ILE A 16 32.08 -9.40 -9.76
C ILE A 16 33.28 -9.73 -8.85
N THR A 17 33.00 -9.98 -7.57
CA THR A 17 34.07 -10.34 -6.63
C THR A 17 34.38 -11.83 -6.69
N PRO A 18 35.63 -12.27 -6.35
CA PRO A 18 35.96 -13.68 -6.17
C PRO A 18 35.04 -14.38 -5.15
N GLU A 19 34.58 -13.67 -4.13
CA GLU A 19 33.65 -14.22 -3.14
C GLU A 19 32.27 -14.52 -3.73
N THR A 20 31.79 -13.71 -4.66
CA THR A 20 30.57 -13.99 -5.43
C THR A 20 30.70 -15.27 -6.24
N ILE A 21 31.86 -15.52 -6.84
CA ILE A 21 32.12 -16.77 -7.58
C ILE A 21 32.11 -17.97 -6.63
N ARG A 22 32.77 -17.88 -5.46
CA ARG A 22 32.71 -18.92 -4.43
C ARG A 22 31.30 -19.16 -3.91
N TYR A 23 30.47 -18.12 -3.86
CA TYR A 23 29.06 -18.26 -3.51
C TYR A 23 28.29 -19.09 -4.53
N TYR A 24 28.52 -18.88 -5.83
CA TYR A 24 27.92 -19.71 -6.89
C TYR A 24 28.42 -21.14 -6.86
N GLU A 25 29.70 -21.39 -6.49
CA GLU A 25 30.21 -22.75 -6.23
C GLU A 25 29.44 -23.41 -5.08
N ARG A 26 29.33 -22.74 -3.94
CA ARG A 26 28.58 -23.27 -2.77
C ARG A 26 27.13 -23.59 -3.08
N LYS A 27 26.52 -22.85 -4.00
CA LYS A 27 25.17 -23.10 -4.48
C LYS A 27 25.09 -24.14 -5.60
N GLY A 28 26.23 -24.72 -6.02
CA GLY A 28 26.27 -25.75 -7.04
C GLY A 28 25.91 -25.28 -8.45
N ILE A 29 25.98 -23.98 -8.71
CA ILE A 29 25.73 -23.38 -10.04
C ILE A 29 26.91 -23.64 -10.96
N ILE A 30 28.11 -23.60 -10.43
CA ILE A 30 29.38 -23.91 -11.12
C ILE A 30 30.20 -24.89 -10.30
N ALA A 31 31.09 -25.63 -11.00
CA ALA A 31 32.01 -26.59 -10.38
C ALA A 31 33.39 -26.41 -10.96
N PRO A 32 34.34 -25.77 -10.25
CA PRO A 32 35.68 -25.57 -10.76
C PRO A 32 36.46 -26.89 -10.94
N ILE A 33 37.37 -26.90 -11.91
CA ILE A 33 38.36 -27.95 -12.08
C ILE A 33 39.51 -27.67 -11.11
N HIS A 34 39.95 -28.68 -10.38
CA HIS A 34 41.10 -28.59 -9.50
C HIS A 34 42.35 -29.11 -10.20
N ASP A 35 43.44 -28.35 -10.15
CA ASP A 35 44.72 -28.81 -10.59
C ASP A 35 45.22 -29.93 -9.66
N GLU A 36 45.64 -31.07 -10.23
CA GLU A 36 45.99 -32.27 -9.46
C GLU A 36 47.22 -32.07 -8.56
N LYS A 37 48.12 -31.14 -8.91
CA LYS A 37 49.37 -30.93 -8.17
C LYS A 37 49.29 -29.81 -7.14
N THR A 38 48.60 -28.73 -7.49
CA THR A 38 48.54 -27.51 -6.67
C THR A 38 47.22 -27.34 -5.95
N ASN A 39 46.21 -28.14 -6.29
CA ASN A 39 44.81 -28.03 -5.85
C ASN A 39 44.20 -26.65 -6.14
N TYR A 40 44.80 -25.91 -7.10
CA TYR A 40 44.29 -24.59 -7.49
C TYR A 40 43.02 -24.72 -8.34
N ARG A 41 42.08 -23.78 -8.17
CA ARG A 41 40.76 -23.77 -8.86
C ARG A 41 40.87 -23.08 -10.21
N TYR A 42 40.42 -23.77 -11.24
CA TYR A 42 40.26 -23.22 -12.59
C TYR A 42 38.83 -23.36 -13.04
N TYR A 43 38.35 -22.36 -13.75
CA TYR A 43 36.98 -22.24 -14.27
C TYR A 43 37.01 -22.34 -15.79
N THR A 44 36.02 -22.98 -16.34
CA THR A 44 35.86 -23.13 -17.78
C THR A 44 35.04 -21.99 -18.38
N THR A 45 35.02 -21.92 -19.71
CA THR A 45 34.09 -21.03 -20.43
C THR A 45 32.63 -21.36 -20.09
N TRP A 46 32.32 -22.64 -19.81
CA TRP A 46 30.97 -23.03 -19.38
C TRP A 46 30.60 -22.43 -18.01
N ASP A 47 31.52 -22.40 -17.06
CA ASP A 47 31.27 -21.76 -15.76
C ASP A 47 30.99 -20.28 -15.90
N LEU A 48 31.73 -19.59 -16.81
CA LEU A 48 31.46 -18.19 -17.16
C LEU A 48 30.02 -18.00 -17.66
N HIS A 49 29.58 -18.83 -18.61
CA HIS A 49 28.23 -18.73 -19.16
C HIS A 49 27.14 -19.14 -18.14
N MET A 50 27.41 -20.11 -17.27
CA MET A 50 26.52 -20.49 -16.18
C MET A 50 26.31 -19.36 -15.19
N ILE A 51 27.39 -18.63 -14.83
CA ILE A 51 27.26 -17.44 -13.97
C ILE A 51 26.41 -16.35 -14.66
N ILE A 52 26.66 -16.09 -15.96
CA ILE A 52 25.83 -15.12 -16.72
C ILE A 52 24.37 -15.55 -16.70
N ARG A 53 24.07 -16.82 -16.98
CA ARG A 53 22.71 -17.35 -16.97
C ARG A 53 22.07 -17.25 -15.59
N ALA A 54 22.82 -17.58 -14.52
CA ALA A 54 22.34 -17.39 -13.14
C ALA A 54 21.95 -15.94 -12.86
N ARG A 55 22.79 -14.99 -13.28
CA ARG A 55 22.49 -13.56 -13.11
C ARG A 55 21.27 -13.10 -13.89
N CYS A 56 20.98 -13.69 -15.06
CA CYS A 56 19.74 -13.42 -15.78
C CYS A 56 18.50 -13.85 -14.95
N TYR A 57 18.50 -15.06 -14.42
CA TYR A 57 17.38 -15.55 -13.59
C TYR A 57 17.20 -14.74 -12.29
N LEU A 58 18.32 -14.41 -11.62
CA LEU A 58 18.30 -13.51 -10.47
C LEU A 58 17.75 -12.11 -10.84
N GLY A 59 18.12 -11.63 -12.04
CA GLY A 59 17.61 -10.35 -12.58
C GLY A 59 16.10 -10.36 -12.88
N PHE A 60 15.53 -11.53 -13.15
CA PHE A 60 14.07 -11.69 -13.25
C PHE A 60 13.37 -11.74 -11.88
N GLY A 61 14.13 -11.73 -10.77
CA GLY A 61 13.59 -11.76 -9.41
C GLY A 61 13.49 -13.15 -8.79
N LEU A 62 14.03 -14.19 -9.44
CA LEU A 62 14.11 -15.52 -8.85
C LEU A 62 15.14 -15.54 -7.70
N SER A 63 14.87 -16.35 -6.68
CA SER A 63 15.83 -16.59 -5.60
C SER A 63 17.05 -17.38 -6.10
N ILE A 64 18.14 -17.33 -5.35
CA ILE A 64 19.34 -18.09 -5.69
C ILE A 64 19.10 -19.61 -5.66
N ASP A 65 18.23 -20.08 -4.78
CA ASP A 65 17.92 -21.50 -4.65
C ASP A 65 17.03 -22.00 -5.83
N GLU A 66 16.08 -21.20 -6.29
CA GLU A 66 15.33 -21.46 -7.52
C GLU A 66 16.23 -21.44 -8.74
N THR A 67 17.09 -20.43 -8.85
CA THR A 67 18.08 -20.30 -9.92
C THR A 67 19.00 -21.52 -9.98
N SER A 68 19.51 -21.98 -8.83
CA SER A 68 20.35 -23.18 -8.76
C SER A 68 19.59 -24.43 -9.23
N LYS A 69 18.34 -24.61 -8.79
CA LYS A 69 17.50 -25.75 -9.22
C LYS A 69 17.25 -25.76 -10.73
N ILE A 70 16.96 -24.60 -11.32
CA ILE A 70 16.78 -24.45 -12.76
C ILE A 70 18.02 -24.87 -13.53
N LEU A 71 19.18 -24.41 -13.08
CA LEU A 71 20.45 -24.64 -13.78
C LEU A 71 21.00 -26.05 -13.63
N GLN A 72 20.58 -26.81 -12.63
CA GLN A 72 21.10 -28.13 -12.36
C GLN A 72 20.33 -29.28 -13.01
N LYS A 73 18.99 -29.25 -13.02
CA LYS A 73 18.21 -30.45 -13.36
C LYS A 73 16.80 -30.14 -13.92
N ARG A 74 16.55 -29.02 -14.58
CA ARG A 74 15.25 -28.69 -15.10
C ARG A 74 15.11 -28.98 -16.60
N THR A 75 13.96 -29.50 -16.99
CA THR A 75 13.52 -29.54 -18.39
C THR A 75 13.15 -28.14 -18.87
N LEU A 76 13.03 -27.92 -20.19
CA LEU A 76 12.60 -26.64 -20.72
C LEU A 76 11.17 -26.32 -20.29
N GLU A 77 10.30 -27.31 -20.16
CA GLU A 77 8.92 -27.15 -19.68
C GLU A 77 8.89 -26.67 -18.22
N GLU A 78 9.66 -27.29 -17.34
CA GLU A 78 9.78 -26.85 -15.94
C GLU A 78 10.39 -25.44 -15.78
N ILE A 79 11.26 -25.03 -16.71
CA ILE A 79 11.82 -23.68 -16.75
C ILE A 79 10.73 -22.68 -17.17
N ASP A 80 9.92 -23.03 -18.18
CA ASP A 80 8.83 -22.22 -18.68
C ASP A 80 7.79 -21.99 -17.59
N ASP A 81 7.37 -23.03 -16.85
CA ASP A 81 6.47 -22.93 -15.70
C ASP A 81 6.96 -21.93 -14.63
N VAL A 82 8.27 -21.97 -14.31
CA VAL A 82 8.86 -21.04 -13.32
C VAL A 82 8.85 -19.61 -13.83
N LEU A 83 9.14 -19.42 -15.13
CA LEU A 83 9.14 -18.08 -15.74
C LEU A 83 7.71 -17.53 -15.86
N ASP A 84 6.72 -18.34 -16.23
CA ASP A 84 5.30 -17.96 -16.26
C ASP A 84 4.81 -17.52 -14.88
N ASN A 85 5.15 -18.27 -13.82
CA ASN A 85 4.84 -17.86 -12.45
C ASN A 85 5.51 -16.54 -12.06
N GLN A 86 6.76 -16.32 -12.44
CA GLN A 86 7.48 -15.09 -12.15
C GLN A 86 6.89 -13.89 -12.92
N GLU A 87 6.48 -14.10 -14.17
CA GLU A 87 5.79 -13.10 -14.98
C GLU A 87 4.51 -12.62 -14.29
N LYS A 88 3.67 -13.54 -13.81
CA LYS A 88 2.44 -13.23 -13.06
C LYS A 88 2.72 -12.40 -11.79
N ILE A 89 3.79 -12.72 -11.07
CA ILE A 89 4.22 -11.96 -9.89
C ILE A 89 4.61 -10.51 -10.29
N ILE A 90 5.35 -10.37 -11.39
CA ILE A 90 5.76 -9.04 -11.89
C ILE A 90 4.53 -8.23 -12.33
N GLU A 91 3.58 -8.85 -13.04
CA GLU A 91 2.33 -8.20 -13.46
C GLU A 91 1.52 -7.70 -12.24
N GLN A 92 1.36 -8.53 -11.22
CA GLN A 92 0.70 -8.14 -9.97
C GLN A 92 1.42 -6.97 -9.28
N ASN A 93 2.75 -7.00 -9.25
CA ASN A 93 3.56 -5.91 -8.70
C ASN A 93 3.41 -4.62 -9.50
N ILE A 94 3.31 -4.70 -10.82
CA ILE A 94 3.04 -3.53 -11.69
C ILE A 94 1.69 -2.92 -11.34
N ILE A 95 0.62 -3.72 -11.26
CA ILE A 95 -0.73 -3.26 -10.90
C ILE A 95 -0.71 -2.60 -9.53
N TYR A 96 -0.09 -3.25 -8.53
CA TYR A 96 0.03 -2.70 -7.18
C TYR A 96 0.78 -1.36 -7.18
N ASN A 97 1.94 -1.28 -7.83
CA ASN A 97 2.76 -0.05 -7.87
C ASN A 97 2.08 1.10 -8.63
N MET A 98 1.30 0.80 -9.69
CA MET A 98 0.49 1.80 -10.38
C MET A 98 -0.57 2.41 -9.46
N ASN A 99 -1.26 1.58 -8.68
CA ASN A 99 -2.24 2.04 -7.69
C ASN A 99 -1.57 2.80 -6.54
N LEU A 100 -0.41 2.37 -6.07
CA LEU A 100 0.38 3.08 -5.07
C LEU A 100 0.75 4.49 -5.55
N LEU A 101 1.22 4.60 -6.79
CA LEU A 101 1.52 5.89 -7.41
C LEU A 101 0.26 6.77 -7.52
N LYS A 102 -0.88 6.18 -7.90
CA LYS A 102 -2.19 6.86 -7.94
C LYS A 102 -2.56 7.38 -6.54
N LYS A 103 -2.45 6.54 -5.49
CA LYS A 103 -2.71 6.95 -4.09
C LYS A 103 -1.82 8.10 -3.64
N MET A 104 -0.53 8.05 -3.93
CA MET A 104 0.40 9.15 -3.61
C MET A 104 0.00 10.45 -4.32
N ARG A 105 -0.40 10.38 -5.61
CA ARG A 105 -0.87 11.54 -6.37
C ARG A 105 -2.16 12.13 -5.79
N THR A 106 -3.12 11.28 -5.41
CA THR A 106 -4.35 11.69 -4.73
C THR A 106 -4.03 12.40 -3.41
N ASN A 107 -3.19 11.83 -2.56
CA ASN A 107 -2.80 12.46 -1.31
C ASN A 107 -2.10 13.83 -1.53
N ARG A 108 -1.20 13.92 -2.52
CA ARG A 108 -0.56 15.20 -2.86
C ARG A 108 -1.56 16.24 -3.37
N ALA A 109 -2.55 15.83 -4.16
CA ALA A 109 -3.61 16.73 -4.62
C ALA A 109 -4.45 17.26 -3.46
N LEU A 110 -4.80 16.41 -2.49
CA LEU A 110 -5.51 16.81 -1.28
C LEU A 110 -4.70 17.82 -0.45
N ILE A 111 -3.39 17.58 -0.26
CA ILE A 111 -2.50 18.50 0.45
C ILE A 111 -2.40 19.84 -0.28
N ASN A 112 -2.19 19.83 -1.59
CA ASN A 112 -2.00 21.06 -2.39
C ASN A 112 -3.29 21.88 -2.54
N SER A 113 -4.47 21.25 -2.44
CA SER A 113 -5.78 21.90 -2.51
C SER A 113 -6.38 22.23 -1.16
N PHE A 114 -5.61 22.06 -0.09
CA PHE A 114 -6.09 22.36 1.27
C PHE A 114 -6.24 23.87 1.47
N GLU A 115 -7.47 24.32 1.64
CA GLU A 115 -7.85 25.68 1.96
C GLU A 115 -8.79 25.64 3.16
N GLU A 116 -8.32 26.15 4.30
CA GLU A 116 -9.08 26.07 5.56
C GLU A 116 -10.41 26.79 5.45
N LYS A 117 -11.50 26.08 5.83
CA LYS A 117 -12.88 26.59 5.85
C LYS A 117 -13.44 27.06 4.51
N ASN A 118 -12.80 26.75 3.39
CA ASN A 118 -13.35 27.01 2.08
C ASN A 118 -14.43 25.99 1.73
N LEU A 119 -15.67 26.46 1.57
CA LEU A 119 -16.85 25.65 1.29
C LEU A 119 -17.10 25.58 -0.23
N THR A 120 -17.08 24.37 -0.79
CA THR A 120 -17.31 24.13 -2.23
C THR A 120 -18.18 22.90 -2.44
N LEU A 121 -18.98 22.90 -3.50
CA LEU A 121 -19.70 21.70 -3.94
C LEU A 121 -18.76 20.78 -4.73
N ARG A 122 -18.68 19.52 -4.31
CA ARG A 122 -17.87 18.48 -4.95
C ARG A 122 -18.58 17.13 -4.87
N THR A 123 -18.19 16.19 -5.74
CA THR A 123 -18.60 14.79 -5.58
C THR A 123 -17.62 14.09 -4.62
N SER A 124 -18.15 13.44 -3.59
CA SER A 124 -17.34 12.65 -2.67
C SER A 124 -16.78 11.40 -3.37
N PRO A 125 -15.64 10.85 -2.92
CA PRO A 125 -15.26 9.50 -3.32
C PRO A 125 -16.27 8.49 -2.74
N GLY A 126 -16.43 7.35 -3.44
CA GLY A 126 -17.01 6.16 -2.82
C GLY A 126 -16.00 5.59 -1.84
N ILE A 127 -16.44 5.21 -0.65
CA ILE A 127 -15.58 4.65 0.38
C ILE A 127 -16.19 3.40 1.02
N PHE A 128 -15.35 2.42 1.32
CA PHE A 128 -15.64 1.38 2.29
C PHE A 128 -15.06 1.80 3.63
N ARG A 129 -15.79 1.62 4.70
CA ARG A 129 -15.42 2.10 6.02
C ARG A 129 -15.80 1.09 7.10
N ILE A 130 -14.93 0.95 8.10
CA ILE A 130 -15.16 0.19 9.33
C ILE A 130 -14.98 1.11 10.53
N ASP A 131 -15.84 0.97 11.54
CA ASP A 131 -15.74 1.71 12.80
C ASP A 131 -14.59 1.16 13.65
N THR A 132 -13.91 2.06 14.36
CA THR A 132 -12.90 1.69 15.35
C THR A 132 -13.35 1.99 16.76
N GLN A 133 -14.19 3.02 16.93
CA GLN A 133 -14.68 3.44 18.24
C GLN A 133 -15.86 4.40 18.13
N LYS A 134 -16.71 4.38 19.13
CA LYS A 134 -17.77 5.36 19.34
C LYS A 134 -17.23 6.52 20.18
N CYS A 135 -17.26 7.73 19.66
CA CYS A 135 -16.63 8.91 20.26
C CYS A 135 -15.19 8.59 20.68
N TYR A 136 -14.89 8.69 21.98
CA TYR A 136 -13.56 8.42 22.53
C TYR A 136 -13.49 7.08 23.30
N THR A 137 -14.53 6.22 23.17
CA THR A 137 -14.61 4.93 23.86
C THR A 137 -14.33 3.82 22.86
N LEU A 138 -13.30 3.02 23.15
CA LEU A 138 -12.97 1.80 22.42
C LEU A 138 -13.75 0.64 23.02
N ASP A 139 -14.86 0.27 22.38
CA ASP A 139 -15.71 -0.84 22.79
C ASP A 139 -16.06 -1.67 21.55
N LEU A 140 -15.16 -2.59 21.21
CA LEU A 140 -15.27 -3.47 20.05
C LEU A 140 -15.41 -4.92 20.52
N SER A 141 -16.35 -5.65 19.93
CA SER A 141 -16.44 -7.10 20.05
C SER A 141 -15.20 -7.80 19.45
N GLU A 142 -15.02 -9.07 19.74
CA GLU A 142 -13.89 -9.84 19.18
C GLU A 142 -14.01 -9.97 17.63
N GLN A 143 -15.24 -10.05 17.10
CA GLN A 143 -15.48 -10.07 15.65
C GLN A 143 -15.09 -8.75 14.97
N GLU A 144 -15.50 -7.62 15.56
CA GLU A 144 -15.11 -6.29 15.06
C GLU A 144 -13.60 -6.09 15.09
N LYS A 145 -12.91 -6.57 16.13
CA LYS A 145 -11.45 -6.52 16.23
C LYS A 145 -10.77 -7.33 15.13
N GLU A 146 -11.28 -8.51 14.80
CA GLU A 146 -10.69 -9.35 13.74
C GLU A 146 -10.92 -8.74 12.34
N GLU A 147 -12.11 -8.23 12.06
CA GLU A 147 -12.39 -7.48 10.81
C GLU A 147 -11.51 -6.24 10.69
N LEU A 148 -11.40 -5.47 11.77
CA LEU A 148 -10.54 -4.29 11.80
C LEU A 148 -9.07 -4.65 11.57
N LYS A 149 -8.58 -5.73 12.16
CA LYS A 149 -7.23 -6.24 11.95
C LYS A 149 -6.97 -6.61 10.49
N GLN A 150 -7.94 -7.25 9.82
CA GLN A 150 -7.85 -7.52 8.39
C GLN A 150 -7.84 -6.22 7.60
N PHE A 151 -8.73 -5.29 7.91
CA PHE A 151 -8.83 -4.00 7.22
C PHE A 151 -7.54 -3.18 7.34
N THR A 152 -6.83 -3.26 8.46
CA THR A 152 -5.54 -2.57 8.65
C THR A 152 -4.41 -3.12 7.77
N GLN A 153 -4.55 -4.30 7.16
CA GLN A 153 -3.56 -4.83 6.22
C GLN A 153 -3.56 -4.10 4.86
N TYR A 154 -4.59 -3.30 4.57
CA TYR A 154 -4.71 -2.57 3.31
C TYR A 154 -3.90 -1.26 3.27
N VAL A 155 -3.00 -1.05 4.23
CA VAL A 155 -2.01 0.04 4.15
C VAL A 155 -1.18 -0.08 2.87
N PRO A 156 -0.83 1.03 2.19
CA PRO A 156 -1.07 2.44 2.55
C PRO A 156 -2.34 3.04 1.91
N PHE A 157 -3.31 2.25 1.48
CA PHE A 157 -4.50 2.71 0.76
C PHE A 157 -5.62 3.20 1.68
N ILE A 158 -5.57 2.84 2.96
CA ILE A 158 -6.53 3.27 3.98
C ILE A 158 -6.25 4.69 4.47
N PHE A 159 -7.24 5.28 5.14
CA PHE A 159 -7.15 6.58 5.82
C PHE A 159 -8.02 6.58 7.08
N SER A 160 -7.67 7.40 8.06
CA SER A 160 -8.50 7.61 9.25
C SER A 160 -9.67 8.54 8.92
N THR A 161 -10.83 8.27 9.50
CA THR A 161 -12.09 8.97 9.22
C THR A 161 -12.92 9.12 10.50
N ALA A 162 -13.78 10.13 10.55
CA ALA A 162 -14.88 10.20 11.50
C ALA A 162 -16.20 10.25 10.73
N LEU A 163 -17.24 9.65 11.30
CA LEU A 163 -18.60 9.62 10.77
C LEU A 163 -19.53 10.32 11.73
N PHE A 164 -20.35 11.23 11.21
CA PHE A 164 -21.45 11.87 11.92
C PHE A 164 -22.75 11.41 11.25
N PRO A 165 -23.48 10.45 11.86
CA PRO A 165 -24.72 9.96 11.27
C PRO A 165 -25.76 11.06 11.11
N LYS A 166 -26.45 11.08 9.97
CA LYS A 166 -27.53 12.04 9.69
C LYS A 166 -28.60 12.01 10.78
N GLU A 167 -29.02 10.82 11.20
CA GLU A 167 -30.01 10.64 12.27
C GLU A 167 -29.56 11.30 13.58
N HIS A 168 -28.29 11.26 13.91
CA HIS A 168 -27.77 11.91 15.11
C HIS A 168 -27.84 13.43 15.02
N ILE A 169 -27.59 13.98 13.82
CA ILE A 169 -27.72 15.43 13.58
C ILE A 169 -29.18 15.88 13.72
N GLU A 170 -30.10 15.11 13.15
CA GLU A 170 -31.55 15.41 13.17
C GLU A 170 -32.17 15.28 14.59
N THR A 171 -31.60 14.41 15.43
CA THR A 171 -32.06 14.15 16.81
C THR A 171 -31.27 14.87 17.88
N GLU A 172 -30.33 15.75 17.49
CA GLU A 172 -29.41 16.45 18.40
C GLU A 172 -28.53 15.47 19.24
N ASN A 173 -28.40 14.21 18.81
CA ASN A 173 -27.47 13.25 19.41
C ASN A 173 -26.04 13.64 19.00
N LYS A 174 -25.15 13.79 19.98
CA LYS A 174 -23.76 14.21 19.75
C LYS A 174 -22.78 13.04 19.55
N ASP A 175 -23.26 11.81 19.45
CA ASP A 175 -22.43 10.66 19.20
C ASP A 175 -21.95 10.62 17.75
N PHE A 176 -20.67 10.35 17.55
CA PHE A 176 -20.04 10.13 16.26
C PHE A 176 -19.10 8.93 16.35
N TYR A 177 -18.61 8.45 15.21
CA TYR A 177 -17.78 7.23 15.14
C TYR A 177 -16.46 7.51 14.46
N PHE A 178 -15.34 7.21 15.13
CA PHE A 178 -14.07 7.10 14.44
C PHE A 178 -13.99 5.78 13.69
N GLY A 179 -13.20 5.77 12.63
CA GLY A 179 -13.02 4.58 11.80
C GLY A 179 -11.83 4.70 10.88
N ILE A 180 -11.67 3.67 10.08
CA ILE A 180 -10.76 3.67 8.95
C ILE A 180 -11.54 3.39 7.67
N GLY A 181 -11.14 4.04 6.59
CA GLY A 181 -11.77 3.91 5.28
C GLY A 181 -10.76 3.62 4.18
N ILE A 182 -11.26 3.12 3.07
CA ILE A 182 -10.55 2.98 1.81
C ILE A 182 -11.42 3.51 0.69
N GLU A 183 -10.84 4.28 -0.23
CA GLU A 183 -11.58 4.74 -1.40
C GLU A 183 -11.89 3.55 -2.33
N GLU A 184 -13.11 3.52 -2.88
CA GLU A 184 -13.61 2.48 -3.79
C GLU A 184 -12.63 2.17 -4.92
N GLN A 185 -11.97 3.20 -5.47
CA GLN A 185 -10.98 3.06 -6.54
C GLN A 185 -9.76 2.18 -6.17
N PHE A 186 -9.53 1.91 -4.89
CA PHE A 186 -8.46 1.03 -4.39
C PHE A 186 -9.00 -0.26 -3.75
N ALA A 187 -10.29 -0.30 -3.41
CA ALA A 187 -10.91 -1.44 -2.74
C ALA A 187 -10.87 -2.71 -3.59
N SER A 188 -10.94 -2.56 -4.92
CA SER A 188 -10.86 -3.69 -5.86
C SER A 188 -9.52 -4.43 -5.84
N LEU A 189 -8.42 -3.79 -5.37
CA LEU A 189 -7.13 -4.46 -5.20
C LEU A 189 -7.18 -5.59 -4.15
N PHE A 190 -8.13 -5.49 -3.22
CA PHE A 190 -8.23 -6.34 -2.05
C PHE A 190 -9.57 -7.10 -1.99
N ASP A 191 -10.38 -7.05 -3.05
CA ASP A 191 -11.73 -7.64 -3.12
C ASP A 191 -12.63 -7.27 -1.92
N ILE A 192 -12.53 -6.00 -1.46
CA ILE A 192 -13.29 -5.51 -0.31
C ILE A 192 -14.77 -5.42 -0.69
N LYS A 193 -15.61 -5.97 0.19
CA LYS A 193 -17.09 -5.98 0.07
C LYS A 193 -17.73 -5.48 1.36
N GLU A 194 -18.99 -5.10 1.25
CA GLU A 194 -19.79 -4.84 2.44
C GLU A 194 -19.96 -6.11 3.28
N THR A 195 -19.85 -5.94 4.58
CA THR A 195 -20.11 -6.97 5.60
C THR A 195 -20.99 -6.38 6.69
N GLU A 196 -21.22 -7.11 7.78
CA GLU A 196 -21.89 -6.56 8.98
C GLU A 196 -21.12 -5.37 9.58
N TYR A 197 -19.78 -5.31 9.38
CA TYR A 197 -18.90 -4.30 10.01
C TYR A 197 -18.28 -3.33 9.01
N VAL A 198 -18.24 -3.69 7.73
CA VAL A 198 -17.70 -2.84 6.65
C VAL A 198 -18.86 -2.28 5.83
N HIS A 199 -19.04 -0.97 5.88
CA HIS A 199 -20.12 -0.28 5.20
C HIS A 199 -19.62 0.49 3.98
N TYR A 200 -20.41 0.46 2.90
CA TYR A 200 -20.12 1.22 1.69
C TYR A 200 -20.90 2.53 1.65
N TYR A 201 -20.19 3.62 1.44
CA TYR A 201 -20.72 4.96 1.24
C TYR A 201 -20.48 5.36 -0.23
N PRO A 202 -21.52 5.39 -1.07
CA PRO A 202 -21.37 5.69 -2.49
C PRO A 202 -21.01 7.16 -2.74
N PRO A 203 -20.45 7.50 -3.92
CA PRO A 203 -20.22 8.88 -4.31
C PRO A 203 -21.51 9.70 -4.29
N ARG A 204 -21.48 10.90 -3.70
CA ARG A 204 -22.61 11.82 -3.62
C ARG A 204 -22.17 13.26 -3.86
N THR A 205 -23.13 14.13 -4.25
CA THR A 205 -22.92 15.57 -4.20
C THR A 205 -22.79 16.00 -2.74
N CYS A 206 -21.66 16.61 -2.41
CA CYS A 206 -21.37 17.05 -1.05
C CYS A 206 -20.95 18.51 -1.02
N LEU A 207 -21.33 19.19 0.03
CA LEU A 207 -20.62 20.38 0.46
C LEU A 207 -19.29 19.91 1.09
N TYR A 208 -18.19 20.36 0.51
CA TYR A 208 -16.84 19.99 0.93
C TYR A 208 -16.19 21.13 1.69
N MET A 209 -15.52 20.80 2.78
CA MET A 209 -14.77 21.76 3.59
C MET A 209 -13.47 21.11 4.09
N SER A 210 -12.40 21.89 4.16
CA SER A 210 -11.16 21.48 4.82
C SER A 210 -10.99 22.24 6.13
N PHE A 211 -10.46 21.59 7.17
CA PHE A 211 -10.13 22.23 8.43
C PHE A 211 -8.92 21.55 9.10
N SER A 212 -8.25 22.29 9.98
CA SER A 212 -7.21 21.77 10.87
C SER A 212 -7.73 21.66 12.30
N SER A 213 -7.27 20.66 13.03
CA SER A 213 -7.58 20.47 14.44
C SER A 213 -6.34 20.09 15.24
N ARG A 214 -6.37 20.40 16.54
CA ARG A 214 -5.34 19.99 17.50
C ARG A 214 -5.89 18.90 18.42
N SER A 215 -5.02 18.05 18.96
CA SER A 215 -5.43 16.99 19.89
C SER A 215 -6.05 17.51 21.20
N SER A 216 -5.70 18.75 21.59
CA SER A 216 -6.35 19.46 22.71
C SER A 216 -7.77 19.94 22.39
N GLN A 217 -8.14 19.97 21.11
CA GLN A 217 -9.47 20.33 20.63
C GLN A 217 -10.23 19.04 20.28
N ILE A 218 -11.15 18.69 21.14
CA ILE A 218 -11.99 17.51 20.91
C ILE A 218 -12.80 17.72 19.63
N LEU A 219 -12.76 16.73 18.74
CA LEU A 219 -13.62 16.72 17.55
C LEU A 219 -15.07 16.69 18.02
N THR A 220 -15.85 17.72 17.67
CA THR A 220 -17.25 17.87 18.05
C THR A 220 -18.08 18.31 16.86
N TYR A 221 -19.39 18.31 17.00
CA TYR A 221 -20.31 18.84 15.97
C TYR A 221 -20.10 20.32 15.65
N GLU A 222 -19.50 21.08 16.53
CA GLU A 222 -19.19 22.51 16.32
C GLU A 222 -18.32 22.75 15.07
N VAL A 223 -17.50 21.77 14.68
CA VAL A 223 -16.73 21.85 13.43
C VAL A 223 -17.61 21.94 12.19
N LEU A 224 -18.87 21.50 12.27
CA LEU A 224 -19.84 21.51 11.17
C LEU A 224 -20.65 22.81 11.09
N GLU A 225 -20.63 23.67 12.13
CA GLU A 225 -21.44 24.90 12.18
C GLU A 225 -21.26 25.79 10.95
N PRO A 226 -20.04 26.08 10.44
CA PRO A 226 -19.89 26.91 9.26
C PRO A 226 -20.57 26.31 8.00
N ALA A 227 -20.60 24.99 7.91
CA ALA A 227 -21.26 24.30 6.81
C ALA A 227 -22.77 24.35 6.94
N PHE A 228 -23.31 24.18 8.13
CA PHE A 228 -24.76 24.29 8.37
C PHE A 228 -25.27 25.72 8.13
N GLU A 229 -24.53 26.75 8.52
CA GLU A 229 -24.86 28.14 8.19
C GLU A 229 -24.88 28.39 6.68
N TYR A 230 -23.86 27.84 5.96
CA TYR A 230 -23.83 27.93 4.50
C TYR A 230 -25.02 27.20 3.85
N MET A 231 -25.33 25.99 4.31
CA MET A 231 -26.46 25.20 3.82
C MET A 231 -27.78 25.97 3.99
N LYS A 232 -28.01 26.52 5.19
CA LYS A 232 -29.21 27.34 5.48
C LYS A 232 -29.33 28.55 4.55
N LYS A 233 -28.22 29.25 4.30
CA LYS A 233 -28.18 30.42 3.42
C LYS A 233 -28.44 30.08 1.95
N ASN A 234 -28.07 28.88 1.52
CA ASN A 234 -28.16 28.43 0.12
C ASN A 234 -29.31 27.45 -0.12
N ASN A 235 -30.23 27.26 0.85
CA ASN A 235 -31.34 26.31 0.78
C ASN A 235 -30.90 24.87 0.42
N LEU A 236 -29.80 24.41 1.00
CA LEU A 236 -29.33 23.04 0.88
C LEU A 236 -29.82 22.22 2.08
N GLU A 237 -30.23 20.97 1.82
CA GLU A 237 -30.66 20.03 2.86
C GLU A 237 -29.63 18.91 3.02
N LEU A 238 -29.44 18.41 4.25
CA LEU A 238 -28.58 17.26 4.52
C LEU A 238 -29.16 15.98 3.91
N ASP A 239 -28.38 15.28 3.08
CA ASP A 239 -28.83 14.10 2.34
C ASP A 239 -28.04 12.82 2.63
N GLY A 240 -27.49 12.71 3.82
CA GLY A 240 -26.78 11.48 4.24
C GLY A 240 -25.82 11.75 5.39
N ASP A 241 -25.10 10.70 5.77
CA ASP A 241 -24.10 10.76 6.81
C ASP A 241 -22.90 11.61 6.38
N ILE A 242 -22.39 12.40 7.32
CA ILE A 242 -21.21 13.23 7.10
C ILE A 242 -19.97 12.42 7.47
N PHE A 243 -18.97 12.40 6.61
CA PHE A 243 -17.70 11.76 6.96
C PHE A 243 -16.52 12.69 6.76
N THR A 244 -15.49 12.46 7.55
CA THR A 244 -14.19 13.14 7.41
C THR A 244 -13.16 12.21 6.79
N GLN A 245 -12.14 12.81 6.21
CA GLN A 245 -10.92 12.10 5.76
C GLN A 245 -9.72 12.85 6.32
N ILE A 246 -8.92 12.17 7.14
CA ILE A 246 -7.66 12.73 7.59
C ILE A 246 -6.67 12.72 6.42
N VAL A 247 -6.22 13.91 6.03
CA VAL A 247 -5.27 14.12 4.93
C VAL A 247 -3.84 13.91 5.40
N SER A 248 -3.54 14.42 6.60
CA SER A 248 -2.22 14.29 7.23
C SER A 248 -2.32 14.50 8.74
N MET A 249 -1.36 13.95 9.44
CA MET A 249 -1.17 14.12 10.88
C MET A 249 0.28 14.51 11.17
N TRP A 250 0.47 15.36 12.16
CA TRP A 250 1.78 15.78 12.61
C TRP A 250 1.80 15.91 14.14
N LYS A 251 2.91 15.55 14.78
CA LYS A 251 3.09 15.67 16.22
C LYS A 251 4.35 16.48 16.53
N PRO A 252 4.24 17.82 16.59
CA PRO A 252 5.30 18.63 17.18
C PRO A 252 5.20 18.56 18.71
N GLU A 253 6.24 18.11 19.38
CA GLU A 253 6.31 18.02 20.84
C GLU A 253 5.22 17.11 21.45
N GLU A 254 4.27 17.66 22.23
CA GLU A 254 3.27 16.88 22.95
C GLU A 254 1.87 16.93 22.33
N GLU A 255 1.62 17.77 21.33
CA GLU A 255 0.30 17.96 20.73
C GLU A 255 0.25 17.44 19.29
N TYR A 256 -0.85 16.73 18.93
CA TYR A 256 -1.10 16.30 17.56
C TYR A 256 -1.84 17.37 16.78
N PHE A 257 -1.42 17.59 15.54
CA PHE A 257 -2.14 18.35 14.53
C PHE A 257 -2.69 17.41 13.47
N ASN A 258 -3.93 17.65 13.04
CA ASN A 258 -4.61 16.88 12.01
C ASN A 258 -5.17 17.83 10.97
N TRP A 259 -5.00 17.49 9.69
CA TRP A 259 -5.66 18.13 8.57
C TRP A 259 -6.75 17.21 8.06
N HIS A 260 -7.99 17.71 8.03
CA HIS A 260 -9.17 16.96 7.67
C HIS A 260 -9.86 17.59 6.46
N ASN A 261 -10.44 16.72 5.63
CA ASN A 261 -11.50 17.08 4.71
C ASN A 261 -12.83 16.56 5.26
N ILE A 262 -13.90 17.33 5.12
CA ILE A 262 -15.25 16.93 5.48
C ILE A 262 -16.09 16.86 4.21
N TRP A 263 -16.88 15.82 4.11
CA TRP A 263 -17.84 15.56 3.06
C TRP A 263 -19.24 15.54 3.65
N ILE A 264 -20.06 16.52 3.28
CA ILE A 264 -21.42 16.73 3.81
C ILE A 264 -22.38 16.51 2.64
N PRO A 265 -23.04 15.34 2.55
CA PRO A 265 -23.98 15.06 1.48
C PRO A 265 -25.13 16.07 1.50
N VAL A 266 -25.43 16.67 0.34
CA VAL A 266 -26.47 17.71 0.21
C VAL A 266 -27.33 17.48 -1.01
N ARG A 267 -28.57 17.95 -0.94
CA ARG A 267 -29.51 18.04 -2.03
C ARG A 267 -30.17 19.39 -2.10
#